data_49861299c258fb7ddccc4f4c7f616dff
#
_entry.id   49861299c258fb7ddccc4f4c7f616dff
#
_cell.length_a   1.000
_cell.length_b   1.000
_cell.length_c   1.000
_cell.angle_alpha   90.00
_cell.angle_beta   90.00
_cell.angle_gamma   90.00
#
_symmetry.space_group_name_H-M   'P 1'
#
loop_
_entity.id
_entity.type
_entity.pdbx_description
1 polymer ?
#
loop_
_entity_poly.entity_id
_entity_poly.type
_entity_poly.pdbx_seq_one_letter_code
_entity_poly.pdbx_strand_id
1 'polypeptide(L)'
;EMGTVEARTVPTLWELQHENPDAELYFLMGADKLALLVHLTEKRDFLRCFQVALYARDQVGIADALRANPVLAPYLHRIVLLPQPEGTGDISSSKVRAMMLAGKPCQEMLCPGVWELFKEVRPADFPDVINQFRGEYDFLSNRFACRFVWQGLTFGNAEAAFQASKCADVQERKV
;
A
#
# COMPACT_ATOMS: atom_id res chain seq x y z
N GLU A 1 -9.04 3.52 5.09
CA GLU A 1 -7.84 2.86 4.53
C GLU A 1 -7.58 3.24 3.06
N MET A 2 -8.59 3.45 2.22
CA MET A 2 -8.39 3.87 0.81
C MET A 2 -7.68 5.21 0.69
N GLY A 3 -7.99 6.19 1.53
CA GLY A 3 -7.38 7.52 1.47
C GLY A 3 -5.87 7.58 1.76
N THR A 4 -5.33 6.65 2.56
CA THR A 4 -3.89 6.59 2.86
C THR A 4 -3.08 5.97 1.73
N VAL A 5 -3.63 5.00 1.01
CA VAL A 5 -2.99 4.41 -0.18
C VAL A 5 -2.96 5.43 -1.31
N GLU A 6 -4.07 6.13 -1.54
CA GLU A 6 -4.18 7.19 -2.53
C GLU A 6 -3.17 8.32 -2.28
N ALA A 7 -3.03 8.76 -1.02
CA ALA A 7 -2.15 9.87 -0.67
C ALA A 7 -0.65 9.59 -0.90
N ARG A 8 -0.26 8.32 -0.98
CA ARG A 8 1.15 7.92 -1.18
C ARG A 8 1.44 7.44 -2.60
N THR A 9 0.55 6.65 -3.20
CA THR A 9 0.80 5.98 -4.49
C THR A 9 1.00 6.97 -5.63
N VAL A 10 0.08 7.92 -5.80
CA VAL A 10 0.15 8.86 -6.93
C VAL A 10 1.35 9.79 -6.84
N PRO A 11 1.66 10.44 -5.71
CA PRO A 11 2.88 11.25 -5.56
C PRO A 11 4.15 10.44 -5.83
N THR A 12 4.27 9.22 -5.29
CA THR A 12 5.44 8.36 -5.49
C THR A 12 5.64 8.02 -6.98
N LEU A 13 4.56 7.73 -7.70
CA LEU A 13 4.66 7.44 -9.14
C LEU A 13 5.10 8.68 -9.94
N TRP A 14 4.66 9.87 -9.56
CA TRP A 14 5.14 11.12 -10.19
C TRP A 14 6.62 11.39 -9.90
N GLU A 15 7.08 11.14 -8.67
CA GLU A 15 8.50 11.25 -8.31
C GLU A 15 9.33 10.27 -9.15
N LEU A 16 8.93 8.99 -9.20
CA LEU A 16 9.61 7.99 -10.01
C LEU A 16 9.64 8.34 -11.51
N GLN A 17 8.54 8.87 -12.05
CA GLN A 17 8.48 9.30 -13.45
C GLN A 17 9.39 10.51 -13.70
N HIS A 18 9.50 11.43 -12.74
CA HIS A 18 10.39 12.57 -12.83
C HIS A 18 11.87 12.17 -12.78
N GLU A 19 12.21 11.21 -11.92
CA GLU A 19 13.57 10.66 -11.83
C GLU A 19 13.95 9.80 -13.04
N ASN A 20 12.95 9.21 -13.71
CA ASN A 20 13.15 8.29 -14.83
C ASN A 20 12.23 8.69 -16.01
N PRO A 21 12.50 9.83 -16.67
CA PRO A 21 11.57 10.39 -17.68
C PRO A 21 11.35 9.50 -18.90
N ASP A 22 12.34 8.68 -19.25
CA ASP A 22 12.28 7.74 -20.38
C ASP A 22 11.75 6.35 -20.01
N ALA A 23 11.43 6.10 -18.71
CA ALA A 23 10.92 4.82 -18.26
C ALA A 23 9.40 4.72 -18.43
N GLU A 24 8.94 3.55 -18.84
CA GLU A 24 7.53 3.19 -18.84
C GLU A 24 7.17 2.55 -17.49
N LEU A 25 6.41 3.26 -16.67
CA LEU A 25 6.06 2.82 -15.33
C LEU A 25 4.76 2.01 -15.32
N TYR A 26 4.80 0.85 -14.69
CA TYR A 26 3.63 0.01 -14.44
C TYR A 26 3.37 -0.10 -12.94
N PHE A 27 2.20 0.30 -12.50
CA PHE A 27 1.77 0.07 -11.12
C PHE A 27 1.21 -1.36 -10.99
N LEU A 28 1.94 -2.19 -10.24
CA LEU A 28 1.55 -3.58 -10.03
C LEU A 28 0.53 -3.70 -8.90
N MET A 29 -0.60 -4.38 -9.17
CA MET A 29 -1.63 -4.64 -8.15
C MET A 29 -2.39 -5.93 -8.40
N GLY A 30 -2.99 -6.48 -7.35
CA GLY A 30 -3.89 -7.61 -7.46
C GLY A 30 -5.28 -7.19 -7.94
N ALA A 31 -5.96 -8.07 -8.67
CA ALA A 31 -7.32 -7.83 -9.15
C ALA A 31 -8.36 -7.70 -8.02
N ASP A 32 -8.04 -8.16 -6.80
CA ASP A 32 -8.83 -7.92 -5.59
C ASP A 32 -8.92 -6.43 -5.22
N LYS A 33 -8.07 -5.59 -5.80
CA LYS A 33 -8.04 -4.13 -5.62
C LYS A 33 -8.69 -3.34 -6.77
N LEU A 34 -9.50 -3.99 -7.59
CA LEU A 34 -10.14 -3.34 -8.74
C LEU A 34 -10.97 -2.10 -8.33
N ALA A 35 -11.64 -2.15 -7.17
CA ALA A 35 -12.38 -1.00 -6.64
C ALA A 35 -11.48 0.21 -6.34
N LEU A 36 -10.25 -0.03 -5.87
CA LEU A 36 -9.25 1.03 -5.68
C LEU A 36 -8.82 1.61 -7.03
N LEU A 37 -8.61 0.79 -8.06
CA LEU A 37 -8.26 1.26 -9.39
C LEU A 37 -9.36 2.16 -10.00
N VAL A 38 -10.62 1.77 -9.83
CA VAL A 38 -11.78 2.60 -10.22
C VAL A 38 -11.71 3.96 -9.52
N HIS A 39 -11.57 3.94 -8.19
CA HIS A 39 -11.50 5.16 -7.39
C HIS A 39 -10.34 6.08 -7.81
N LEU A 40 -9.13 5.54 -7.97
CA LEU A 40 -7.96 6.30 -8.41
C LEU A 40 -8.16 6.91 -9.80
N THR A 41 -8.80 6.17 -10.70
CA THR A 41 -9.07 6.65 -12.07
C THR A 41 -10.11 7.77 -12.09
N GLU A 42 -11.18 7.65 -11.31
CA GLU A 42 -12.23 8.68 -11.21
C GLU A 42 -11.76 9.96 -10.52
N LYS A 43 -10.98 9.83 -9.45
CA LYS A 43 -10.63 10.97 -8.58
C LYS A 43 -9.27 11.60 -8.92
N ARG A 44 -8.38 10.86 -9.59
CA ARG A 44 -7.00 11.29 -9.84
C ARG A 44 -6.56 11.13 -11.28
N ASP A 45 -7.48 10.81 -12.20
CA ASP A 45 -7.13 10.56 -13.61
C ASP A 45 -6.01 9.51 -13.78
N PHE A 46 -5.95 8.53 -12.87
CA PHE A 46 -4.81 7.63 -12.70
C PHE A 46 -4.42 6.93 -14.01
N LEU A 47 -5.36 6.29 -14.69
CA LEU A 47 -5.11 5.58 -15.94
C LEU A 47 -4.87 6.51 -17.14
N ARG A 48 -5.07 7.81 -17.02
CA ARG A 48 -4.61 8.77 -18.04
C ARG A 48 -3.11 8.97 -17.98
N CYS A 49 -2.52 8.87 -16.79
CA CYS A 49 -1.11 9.18 -16.52
C CYS A 49 -0.24 7.93 -16.46
N PHE A 50 -0.74 6.85 -15.85
CA PHE A 50 0.03 5.66 -15.52
C PHE A 50 -0.55 4.40 -16.15
N GLN A 51 0.28 3.37 -16.26
CA GLN A 51 -0.11 2.03 -16.64
C GLN A 51 -0.25 1.13 -15.43
N VAL A 52 -1.04 0.07 -15.56
CA VAL A 52 -1.29 -0.90 -14.50
C VAL A 52 -1.03 -2.30 -14.99
N ALA A 53 -0.34 -3.08 -14.18
CA ALA A 53 -0.21 -4.52 -14.34
C ALA A 53 -1.07 -5.19 -13.25
N LEU A 54 -2.13 -5.90 -13.68
CA LEU A 54 -3.06 -6.59 -12.77
C LEU A 54 -2.75 -8.08 -12.71
N TYR A 55 -2.46 -8.57 -11.51
CA TYR A 55 -2.45 -10.01 -11.27
C TYR A 55 -3.88 -10.52 -11.05
N ALA A 56 -4.29 -11.47 -11.86
CA ALA A 56 -5.62 -12.07 -11.78
C ALA A 56 -5.55 -13.60 -11.71
N ARG A 57 -6.29 -14.18 -10.78
CA ARG A 57 -6.52 -15.64 -10.70
C ARG A 57 -7.43 -16.09 -11.83
N ASP A 58 -8.49 -15.35 -12.07
CA ASP A 58 -9.42 -15.52 -13.17
C ASP A 58 -9.22 -14.40 -14.19
N GLN A 59 -8.39 -14.61 -15.18
CA GLN A 59 -8.10 -13.62 -16.21
C GLN A 59 -9.31 -13.32 -17.09
N VAL A 60 -10.15 -14.31 -17.38
CA VAL A 60 -11.32 -14.15 -18.24
C VAL A 60 -12.36 -13.30 -17.53
N GLY A 61 -12.72 -13.66 -16.29
CA GLY A 61 -13.68 -12.92 -15.50
C GLY A 61 -13.23 -11.49 -15.21
N ILE A 62 -11.94 -11.27 -14.98
CA ILE A 62 -11.39 -9.91 -14.79
C ILE A 62 -11.41 -9.10 -16.10
N ALA A 63 -11.06 -9.70 -17.24
CA ALA A 63 -11.15 -9.01 -18.52
C ALA A 63 -12.58 -8.56 -18.85
N ASP A 64 -13.57 -9.39 -18.53
CA ASP A 64 -14.98 -9.04 -18.71
C ASP A 64 -15.43 -7.96 -17.72
N ALA A 65 -15.00 -8.04 -16.45
CA ALA A 65 -15.28 -7.01 -15.46
C ALA A 65 -14.67 -5.65 -15.84
N LEU A 66 -13.45 -5.62 -16.39
CA LEU A 66 -12.80 -4.41 -16.89
C LEU A 66 -13.58 -3.80 -18.06
N ARG A 67 -14.01 -4.61 -19.02
CA ARG A 67 -14.82 -4.17 -20.18
C ARG A 67 -16.18 -3.64 -19.77
N ALA A 68 -16.81 -4.27 -18.77
CA ALA A 68 -18.12 -3.88 -18.27
C ALA A 68 -18.08 -2.63 -17.39
N ASN A 69 -16.91 -2.25 -16.85
CA ASN A 69 -16.79 -1.09 -15.98
C ASN A 69 -16.66 0.21 -16.81
N PRO A 70 -17.63 1.16 -16.71
CA PRO A 70 -17.63 2.36 -17.55
C PRO A 70 -16.44 3.30 -17.29
N VAL A 71 -15.83 3.24 -16.11
CA VAL A 71 -14.65 4.06 -15.74
C VAL A 71 -13.38 3.47 -16.34
N LEU A 72 -13.24 2.14 -16.36
CA LEU A 72 -12.02 1.45 -16.78
C LEU A 72 -12.01 1.08 -18.27
N ALA A 73 -13.18 0.85 -18.86
CA ALA A 73 -13.31 0.44 -20.25
C ALA A 73 -12.57 1.35 -21.26
N PRO A 74 -12.57 2.70 -21.11
CA PRO A 74 -11.80 3.57 -21.99
C PRO A 74 -10.28 3.40 -21.91
N TYR A 75 -9.79 2.80 -20.82
CA TYR A 75 -8.36 2.69 -20.50
C TYR A 75 -7.81 1.27 -20.59
N LEU A 76 -8.50 0.34 -21.26
CA LEU A 76 -8.05 -1.06 -21.37
C LEU A 76 -6.64 -1.19 -21.94
N HIS A 77 -6.25 -0.28 -22.84
CA HIS A 77 -4.91 -0.21 -23.42
C HIS A 77 -3.81 0.16 -22.42
N ARG A 78 -4.18 0.64 -21.22
CA ARG A 78 -3.29 0.98 -20.10
C ARG A 78 -3.21 -0.12 -19.04
N ILE A 79 -3.95 -1.21 -19.24
CA ILE A 79 -4.05 -2.29 -18.26
C ILE A 79 -3.51 -3.58 -18.88
N VAL A 80 -2.44 -4.10 -18.31
CA VAL A 80 -1.87 -5.40 -18.65
C VAL A 80 -2.35 -6.43 -17.66
N LEU A 81 -2.94 -7.51 -18.13
CA LEU A 81 -3.29 -8.66 -17.28
C LEU A 81 -2.11 -9.62 -17.21
N LEU A 82 -1.64 -9.85 -16.00
CA LEU A 82 -0.59 -10.82 -15.72
C LEU A 82 -1.20 -12.13 -15.22
N PRO A 83 -0.77 -13.28 -15.77
CA PRO A 83 -1.20 -14.57 -15.25
C PRO A 83 -0.65 -14.76 -13.84
N GLN A 84 -1.47 -15.34 -12.96
CA GLN A 84 -0.96 -15.76 -11.69
C GLN A 84 -0.12 -17.03 -11.90
N PRO A 85 1.13 -17.08 -11.40
CA PRO A 85 1.94 -18.30 -11.52
C PRO A 85 1.25 -19.48 -10.86
N GLU A 86 1.41 -20.67 -11.45
CA GLU A 86 0.86 -21.91 -10.90
C GLU A 86 1.34 -22.12 -9.47
N GLY A 87 0.48 -22.65 -8.61
CA GLY A 87 0.77 -22.93 -7.20
C GLY A 87 0.77 -21.70 -6.28
N THR A 88 0.65 -20.48 -6.81
CA THR A 88 0.66 -19.26 -5.98
C THR A 88 -0.72 -18.77 -5.58
N GLY A 89 -1.79 -19.41 -6.07
CA GLY A 89 -3.18 -18.99 -5.89
C GLY A 89 -3.61 -18.77 -4.45
N ASP A 90 -3.03 -19.53 -3.54
CA ASP A 90 -3.34 -19.52 -2.11
C ASP A 90 -2.34 -18.74 -1.25
N ILE A 91 -1.35 -18.09 -1.87
CA ILE A 91 -0.34 -17.32 -1.14
C ILE A 91 -0.88 -15.93 -0.86
N SER A 92 -0.85 -15.53 0.41
CA SER A 92 -1.13 -14.16 0.84
C SER A 92 -0.33 -13.83 2.09
N SER A 93 0.00 -12.56 2.27
CA SER A 93 0.71 -12.09 3.46
C SER A 93 -0.02 -12.43 4.77
N SER A 94 -1.35 -12.42 4.75
CA SER A 94 -2.17 -12.81 5.91
C SER A 94 -2.05 -14.30 6.21
N LYS A 95 -2.06 -15.15 5.18
CA LYS A 95 -1.88 -16.61 5.35
C LYS A 95 -0.48 -16.94 5.86
N VAL A 96 0.55 -16.33 5.29
CA VAL A 96 1.94 -16.50 5.73
C VAL A 96 2.07 -16.11 7.21
N ARG A 97 1.59 -14.92 7.60
CA ARG A 97 1.63 -14.49 9.01
C ARG A 97 0.88 -15.45 9.94
N ALA A 98 -0.30 -15.90 9.56
CA ALA A 98 -1.08 -16.85 10.35
C ALA A 98 -0.35 -18.19 10.53
N MET A 99 0.31 -18.69 9.47
CA MET A 99 1.11 -19.93 9.54
C MET A 99 2.33 -19.76 10.44
N MET A 100 3.03 -18.62 10.34
CA MET A 100 4.17 -18.31 11.20
C MET A 100 3.77 -18.26 12.68
N LEU A 101 2.68 -17.57 13.00
CA LEU A 101 2.14 -17.50 14.38
C LEU A 101 1.74 -18.87 14.91
N ALA A 102 1.25 -19.76 14.03
CA ALA A 102 0.89 -21.12 14.38
C ALA A 102 2.07 -22.11 14.39
N GLY A 103 3.32 -21.63 14.16
CA GLY A 103 4.50 -22.50 14.05
C GLY A 103 4.48 -23.46 12.86
N LYS A 104 3.66 -23.19 11.83
CA LYS A 104 3.53 -24.02 10.65
C LYS A 104 4.56 -23.66 9.58
N PRO A 105 5.10 -24.63 8.83
CA PRO A 105 6.05 -24.36 7.77
C PRO A 105 5.40 -23.50 6.67
N CYS A 106 6.07 -22.43 6.28
CA CYS A 106 5.61 -21.50 5.23
C CYS A 106 6.75 -21.03 4.32
N GLN A 107 7.90 -21.68 4.37
CA GLN A 107 9.11 -21.31 3.62
C GLN A 107 8.86 -21.24 2.12
N GLU A 108 8.11 -22.20 1.58
CA GLU A 108 7.78 -22.29 0.15
C GLU A 108 6.88 -21.15 -0.34
N MET A 109 6.25 -20.42 0.59
CA MET A 109 5.40 -19.25 0.29
C MET A 109 6.19 -17.94 0.27
N LEU A 110 7.48 -17.98 0.59
CA LEU A 110 8.34 -16.81 0.73
C LEU A 110 9.35 -16.74 -0.41
N CYS A 111 9.73 -15.53 -0.79
CA CYS A 111 10.86 -15.34 -1.69
C CYS A 111 12.16 -15.86 -1.05
N PRO A 112 13.11 -16.37 -1.86
CA PRO A 112 14.41 -16.77 -1.38
C PRO A 112 15.06 -15.67 -0.52
N GLY A 113 15.64 -16.06 0.61
CA GLY A 113 16.28 -15.15 1.57
C GLY A 113 15.34 -14.54 2.61
N VAL A 114 14.05 -14.40 2.33
CA VAL A 114 13.09 -13.84 3.30
C VAL A 114 12.96 -14.71 4.54
N TRP A 115 12.97 -16.04 4.37
CA TRP A 115 12.92 -16.98 5.48
C TRP A 115 14.10 -16.86 6.43
N GLU A 116 15.30 -16.61 5.91
CA GLU A 116 16.51 -16.45 6.74
C GLU A 116 16.40 -15.21 7.64
N LEU A 117 15.83 -14.12 7.12
CA LEU A 117 15.55 -12.92 7.91
C LEU A 117 14.53 -13.22 9.02
N PHE A 118 13.53 -14.05 8.74
CA PHE A 118 12.52 -14.42 9.73
C PHE A 118 13.01 -15.40 10.81
N LYS A 119 14.00 -16.23 10.53
CA LYS A 119 14.61 -17.13 11.53
C LYS A 119 15.27 -16.36 12.68
N GLU A 120 15.83 -15.20 12.37
CA GLU A 120 16.47 -14.32 13.35
C GLU A 120 15.46 -13.61 14.23
N VAL A 121 14.22 -13.49 13.75
CA VAL A 121 13.12 -12.83 14.40
C VAL A 121 12.17 -13.87 15.00
N ARG A 122 12.37 -14.23 16.27
CA ARG A 122 11.52 -15.24 16.91
C ARG A 122 10.12 -14.69 17.13
N PRO A 123 9.06 -15.48 16.90
CA PRO A 123 7.69 -15.09 17.27
C PRO A 123 7.53 -14.72 18.75
N ALA A 124 8.41 -15.24 19.64
CA ALA A 124 8.45 -14.90 21.06
C ALA A 124 9.02 -13.50 21.35
N ASP A 125 9.74 -12.90 20.39
CA ASP A 125 10.26 -11.55 20.49
C ASP A 125 9.24 -10.51 20.03
N PHE A 126 8.15 -10.96 19.42
CA PHE A 126 6.99 -10.13 19.16
C PHE A 126 5.93 -10.45 20.22
N PRO A 127 5.71 -9.55 21.17
CA PRO A 127 4.50 -9.63 21.97
C PRO A 127 3.32 -9.70 20.99
N ASP A 128 2.30 -10.48 21.34
CA ASP A 128 1.06 -10.64 20.60
C ASP A 128 0.77 -9.46 19.70
N VAL A 129 0.48 -9.73 18.42
CA VAL A 129 0.29 -8.75 17.34
C VAL A 129 -0.10 -7.38 17.90
N ILE A 130 0.79 -6.38 17.83
CA ILE A 130 0.44 -5.00 18.16
C ILE A 130 -0.59 -4.54 17.12
N ASN A 131 -1.85 -4.87 17.38
CA ASN A 131 -2.98 -4.53 16.52
C ASN A 131 -3.67 -3.22 16.94
N GLN A 132 -3.27 -2.70 18.13
CA GLN A 132 -3.76 -1.45 18.66
C GLN A 132 -2.60 -0.70 19.34
N PHE A 133 -2.43 0.56 18.96
CA PHE A 133 -1.48 1.48 19.59
C PHE A 133 -2.13 2.12 20.83
N ARG A 134 -2.35 1.29 21.88
CA ARG A 134 -2.97 1.68 23.15
C ARG A 134 -2.26 1.00 24.32
N GLY A 135 -2.40 1.57 25.53
CA GLY A 135 -1.79 1.04 26.75
C GLY A 135 -0.27 1.14 26.67
N GLU A 136 0.44 0.05 26.86
CA GLU A 136 1.91 0.02 26.80
C GLU A 136 2.49 0.37 25.41
N TYR A 137 1.67 0.29 24.34
CA TYR A 137 2.04 0.63 22.96
C TYR A 137 1.51 1.99 22.51
N ASP A 138 0.99 2.82 23.39
CA ASP A 138 0.51 4.16 23.07
C ASP A 138 1.58 5.03 22.41
N PHE A 139 2.85 4.81 22.74
CA PHE A 139 3.99 5.55 22.17
C PHE A 139 4.19 5.31 20.66
N LEU A 140 3.60 4.25 20.09
CA LEU A 140 3.59 3.99 18.65
C LEU A 140 2.47 4.73 17.91
N SER A 141 1.54 5.31 18.65
CA SER A 141 0.45 6.09 18.07
C SER A 141 0.94 7.46 17.62
N ASN A 142 0.53 7.89 16.43
CA ASN A 142 0.76 9.26 15.96
C ASN A 142 0.11 10.32 16.88
N ARG A 143 -0.83 9.90 17.72
CA ARG A 143 -1.51 10.74 18.73
C ARG A 143 -0.85 10.71 20.10
N PHE A 144 0.21 9.91 20.27
CA PHE A 144 0.95 9.89 21.52
C PHE A 144 1.46 11.30 21.86
N ALA A 145 1.19 11.73 23.09
CA ALA A 145 1.59 13.06 23.55
C ALA A 145 3.12 13.15 23.65
N CYS A 146 3.74 13.76 22.68
CA CYS A 146 5.17 14.03 22.64
C CYS A 146 5.42 15.41 22.03
N ARG A 147 6.08 16.27 22.80
CA ARG A 147 6.38 17.62 22.35
C ARG A 147 7.65 17.63 21.49
N PHE A 148 7.55 18.09 20.25
CA PHE A 148 8.70 18.24 19.35
C PHE A 148 8.54 19.45 18.43
N VAL A 149 9.65 19.88 17.86
CA VAL A 149 9.70 21.01 16.91
C VAL A 149 9.92 20.48 15.50
N TRP A 150 9.09 20.90 14.56
CA TRP A 150 9.24 20.60 13.15
C TRP A 150 8.97 21.86 12.33
N GLN A 151 9.89 22.19 11.42
CA GLN A 151 9.85 23.42 10.60
C GLN A 151 9.63 24.72 11.42
N GLY A 152 10.24 24.79 12.61
CA GLY A 152 10.12 25.96 13.50
C GLY A 152 8.81 26.05 14.30
N LEU A 153 7.89 25.11 14.12
CA LEU A 153 6.64 25.04 14.88
C LEU A 153 6.70 23.91 15.91
N THR A 154 6.07 24.12 17.06
CA THR A 154 5.99 23.12 18.14
C THR A 154 4.68 22.35 18.03
N PHE A 155 4.77 21.02 18.06
CA PHE A 155 3.63 20.13 18.01
C PHE A 155 3.55 19.25 19.27
N GLY A 156 2.32 18.91 19.67
CA GLY A 156 2.05 18.05 20.85
C GLY A 156 2.01 16.55 20.50
N ASN A 157 2.01 16.19 19.24
CA ASN A 157 2.07 14.82 18.76
C ASN A 157 2.34 14.79 17.24
N ALA A 158 2.70 13.60 16.72
CA ALA A 158 3.03 13.41 15.32
C ALA A 158 1.82 13.61 14.38
N GLU A 159 0.60 13.30 14.84
CA GLU A 159 -0.63 13.53 14.07
C GLU A 159 -0.85 15.01 13.81
N ALA A 160 -0.65 15.87 14.82
CA ALA A 160 -0.79 17.32 14.65
C ALA A 160 0.20 17.87 13.62
N ALA A 161 1.46 17.42 13.65
CA ALA A 161 2.46 17.80 12.65
C ALA A 161 2.09 17.29 11.25
N PHE A 162 1.60 16.05 11.15
CA PHE A 162 1.14 15.50 9.89
C PHE A 162 -0.05 16.25 9.31
N GLN A 163 -1.03 16.62 10.12
CA GLN A 163 -2.16 17.43 9.65
C GLN A 163 -1.70 18.83 9.22
N ALA A 164 -0.82 19.47 9.98
CA ALA A 164 -0.24 20.77 9.64
C ALA A 164 0.56 20.72 8.32
N SER A 165 1.22 19.59 8.02
CA SER A 165 1.99 19.44 6.77
C SER A 165 1.14 19.52 5.51
N LYS A 166 -0.18 19.29 5.63
CA LYS A 166 -1.13 19.39 4.51
C LYS A 166 -1.46 20.82 4.11
N CYS A 167 -1.18 21.80 5.00
CA CYS A 167 -1.38 23.21 4.71
C CYS A 167 -0.16 23.75 3.95
N ALA A 168 -0.40 24.35 2.79
CA ALA A 168 0.67 24.96 1.99
C ALA A 168 1.23 26.22 2.68
N ASP A 169 0.36 27.02 3.33
CA ASP A 169 0.76 28.22 4.06
C ASP A 169 1.23 27.88 5.48
N VAL A 170 2.45 28.34 5.82
CA VAL A 170 3.03 28.16 7.17
C VAL A 170 2.21 28.87 8.25
N GLN A 171 1.50 29.95 7.93
CA GLN A 171 0.65 30.65 8.90
C GLN A 171 -0.60 29.86 9.29
N GLU A 172 -1.15 29.10 8.36
CA GLU A 172 -2.30 28.20 8.60
C GLU A 172 -1.94 26.94 9.42
N ARG A 173 -0.65 26.64 9.54
CA ARG A 173 -0.16 25.48 10.32
C ARG A 173 -0.17 25.70 11.82
N LYS A 174 -0.45 26.93 12.25
CA LYS A 174 -0.53 27.29 13.67
C LYS A 174 -1.94 26.99 14.19
N VAL A 175 -2.17 25.76 14.62
CA VAL A 175 -3.40 25.35 15.33
C VAL A 175 -3.03 24.88 16.73
#